data_fe8f33afdece9500a500094cefaeb834
#
_entry.id   fe8f33afdece9500a500094cefaeb834
#
_cell.length_a   1.000
_cell.length_b   1.000
_cell.length_c   1.000
_cell.angle_alpha   90.00
_cell.angle_beta   90.00
_cell.angle_gamma   90.00
#
_symmetry.space_group_name_H-M   'P 1'
#
loop_
_entity.id
_entity.type
_entity.pdbx_description
1 polymer ?
#
loop_
_entity_poly.entity_id
_entity_poly.type
_entity_poly.pdbx_seq_one_letter_code
_entity_poly.pdbx_strand_id
1 'polypeptide(L)'
;PAPPFAPLTPPKDCTLPAPDTDPFADYDAARPQEVLTRAEALELAIKALKLFPINVYNDLYADIVGHETYAGTVQCAAQNDLIPAAWVADGRLYPQRTVTAADFLAVLMPGAAGRRPLAAPSPLPDTVPAYARFAAGQAVAEQLISADSLNTPMTRSDAAALCRRLHI
;
A
#
# COMPACT_ATOMS: atom_id res chain seq x y z
N PRO A 1 -53.96 2.29 9.01
CA PRO A 1 -52.70 2.31 9.81
C PRO A 1 -51.63 1.58 9.03
N ALA A 2 -50.46 2.23 8.85
CA ALA A 2 -49.31 1.61 8.20
C ALA A 2 -48.79 0.41 9.05
N PRO A 3 -48.38 -0.71 8.44
CA PRO A 3 -47.85 -1.81 9.17
C PRO A 3 -46.57 -1.38 9.92
N PRO A 4 -46.34 -1.88 11.14
CA PRO A 4 -45.14 -1.56 11.86
C PRO A 4 -43.92 -2.02 11.06
N PHE A 5 -42.92 -1.15 10.94
CA PHE A 5 -41.64 -1.50 10.33
C PHE A 5 -41.06 -2.71 11.08
N ALA A 6 -40.79 -3.80 10.36
CA ALA A 6 -40.04 -4.90 10.89
C ALA A 6 -38.65 -4.38 11.30
N PRO A 7 -38.15 -4.71 12.50
CA PRO A 7 -36.79 -4.34 12.89
C PRO A 7 -35.81 -4.91 11.87
N LEU A 8 -34.93 -4.04 11.34
CA LEU A 8 -33.83 -4.43 10.46
C LEU A 8 -32.91 -5.37 11.27
N THR A 9 -32.93 -6.65 10.92
CA THR A 9 -31.92 -7.57 11.42
C THR A 9 -30.58 -7.17 10.79
N PRO A 10 -29.54 -6.85 11.60
CA PRO A 10 -28.23 -6.58 11.03
C PRO A 10 -27.76 -7.81 10.25
N PRO A 11 -27.07 -7.61 9.09
CA PRO A 11 -26.51 -8.72 8.35
C PRO A 11 -25.60 -9.54 9.26
N LYS A 12 -25.72 -10.87 9.17
CA LYS A 12 -25.04 -11.82 10.06
C LYS A 12 -23.50 -11.79 10.01
N ASP A 13 -22.91 -11.05 9.05
CA ASP A 13 -21.49 -11.08 8.75
C ASP A 13 -20.76 -9.75 9.01
N CYS A 14 -21.32 -8.85 9.80
CA CYS A 14 -20.57 -7.70 10.36
C CYS A 14 -19.76 -8.12 11.58
N THR A 15 -18.93 -9.16 11.46
CA THR A 15 -17.85 -9.39 12.41
C THR A 15 -16.72 -8.42 12.09
N LEU A 16 -16.56 -7.41 12.95
CA LEU A 16 -15.32 -6.66 12.99
C LEU A 16 -14.18 -7.67 13.13
N PRO A 17 -13.11 -7.58 12.33
CA PRO A 17 -11.94 -8.42 12.54
C PRO A 17 -11.52 -8.31 14.00
N ALA A 18 -11.16 -9.45 14.61
CA ALA A 18 -10.68 -9.47 15.98
C ALA A 18 -9.54 -8.45 16.12
N PRO A 19 -9.49 -7.65 17.21
CA PRO A 19 -8.54 -6.55 17.38
C PRO A 19 -7.07 -6.97 17.33
N ASP A 20 -6.76 -8.26 17.40
CA ASP A 20 -5.40 -8.83 17.40
C ASP A 20 -5.04 -9.55 16.08
N THR A 21 -5.82 -9.43 15.02
CA THR A 21 -5.47 -10.06 13.73
C THR A 21 -4.42 -9.23 13.02
N ASP A 22 -3.28 -9.87 12.72
CA ASP A 22 -2.25 -9.25 11.87
C ASP A 22 -2.80 -8.98 10.46
N PRO A 23 -2.93 -7.71 10.04
CA PRO A 23 -3.51 -7.37 8.74
C PRO A 23 -2.66 -7.83 7.54
N PHE A 24 -1.42 -8.27 7.80
CA PHE A 24 -0.44 -8.66 6.78
C PHE A 24 -0.27 -10.18 6.69
N ALA A 25 -0.96 -10.98 7.51
CA ALA A 25 -0.78 -12.43 7.60
C ALA A 25 -0.95 -13.15 6.25
N ASP A 26 -1.87 -12.70 5.40
CA ASP A 26 -2.12 -13.28 4.08
C ASP A 26 -0.91 -13.16 3.14
N TYR A 27 -0.08 -12.14 3.32
CA TYR A 27 1.13 -11.93 2.52
C TYR A 27 2.27 -12.89 2.89
N ASP A 28 2.26 -13.42 4.11
CA ASP A 28 3.17 -14.48 4.55
C ASP A 28 2.64 -15.88 4.22
N ALA A 29 1.33 -16.06 4.32
CA ALA A 29 0.69 -17.37 4.10
C ALA A 29 0.55 -17.72 2.61
N ALA A 30 0.22 -16.73 1.76
CA ALA A 30 -0.01 -16.94 0.34
C ALA A 30 1.14 -16.39 -0.50
N ARG A 31 1.87 -17.25 -1.18
CA ARG A 31 2.94 -16.90 -2.14
C ARG A 31 3.99 -15.91 -1.57
N PRO A 32 4.57 -16.19 -0.39
CA PRO A 32 5.41 -15.22 0.35
C PRO A 32 6.64 -14.75 -0.45
N GLN A 33 7.20 -15.59 -1.32
CA GLN A 33 8.39 -15.31 -2.11
C GLN A 33 8.08 -14.66 -3.47
N GLU A 34 6.82 -14.51 -3.83
CA GLU A 34 6.47 -13.78 -5.07
C GLU A 34 6.78 -12.30 -4.92
N VAL A 35 7.22 -11.73 -6.04
CA VAL A 35 7.49 -10.28 -6.12
C VAL A 35 6.17 -9.52 -6.07
N LEU A 36 6.11 -8.51 -5.24
CA LEU A 36 4.97 -7.64 -5.03
C LEU A 36 4.62 -6.88 -6.32
N THR A 37 3.34 -6.85 -6.67
CA THR A 37 2.84 -5.99 -7.74
C THR A 37 2.52 -4.58 -7.24
N ARG A 38 2.35 -3.62 -8.14
CA ARG A 38 1.93 -2.26 -7.78
C ARG A 38 0.59 -2.25 -7.03
N ALA A 39 -0.40 -3.03 -7.49
CA ALA A 39 -1.68 -3.15 -6.80
C ALA A 39 -1.53 -3.68 -5.37
N GLU A 40 -0.71 -4.70 -5.16
CA GLU A 40 -0.41 -5.26 -3.84
C GLU A 40 0.39 -4.29 -2.96
N ALA A 41 1.32 -3.53 -3.55
CA ALA A 41 2.07 -2.49 -2.84
C ALA A 41 1.14 -1.40 -2.29
N LEU A 42 0.17 -0.96 -3.10
CA LEU A 42 -0.86 -0.01 -2.66
C LEU A 42 -1.75 -0.61 -1.58
N GLU A 43 -2.15 -1.87 -1.69
CA GLU A 43 -2.95 -2.55 -0.68
C GLU A 43 -2.23 -2.62 0.67
N LEU A 44 -0.96 -3.02 0.68
CA LEU A 44 -0.15 -3.06 1.91
C LEU A 44 0.02 -1.67 2.51
N ALA A 45 0.27 -0.65 1.68
CA ALA A 45 0.42 0.71 2.15
C ALA A 45 -0.86 1.23 2.82
N ILE A 46 -2.04 1.07 2.20
CA ILE A 46 -3.29 1.52 2.82
C ILE A 46 -3.61 0.75 4.10
N LYS A 47 -3.31 -0.57 4.16
CA LYS A 47 -3.44 -1.37 5.40
C LYS A 47 -2.50 -0.84 6.50
N ALA A 48 -1.22 -0.63 6.19
CA ALA A 48 -0.24 -0.10 7.13
C ALA A 48 -0.64 1.28 7.67
N LEU A 49 -1.19 2.12 6.81
CA LEU A 49 -1.68 3.46 7.15
C LEU A 49 -3.08 3.45 7.78
N LYS A 50 -3.67 2.29 8.02
CA LYS A 50 -5.03 2.14 8.55
C LYS A 50 -6.09 2.89 7.75
N LEU A 51 -5.91 2.92 6.43
CA LEU A 51 -6.87 3.41 5.47
C LEU A 51 -7.74 2.25 4.98
N PHE A 52 -8.93 2.57 4.47
CA PHE A 52 -9.86 1.57 3.97
C PHE A 52 -10.09 1.73 2.47
N PRO A 53 -10.15 0.62 1.70
CA PRO A 53 -10.54 0.67 0.31
C PRO A 53 -11.89 1.37 0.12
N ILE A 54 -12.05 2.04 -1.01
CA ILE A 54 -13.27 2.75 -1.36
C ILE A 54 -14.07 1.89 -2.35
N ASN A 55 -15.39 1.81 -2.17
CA ASN A 55 -16.25 0.99 -3.03
C ASN A 55 -16.57 1.62 -4.39
N VAL A 56 -16.13 2.85 -4.64
CA VAL A 56 -16.34 3.58 -5.89
C VAL A 56 -15.01 3.85 -6.55
N TYR A 57 -14.93 3.57 -7.86
CA TYR A 57 -13.77 3.89 -8.67
C TYR A 57 -14.16 4.90 -9.75
N ASN A 58 -13.43 6.01 -9.87
CA ASN A 58 -13.75 7.18 -10.69
C ASN A 58 -12.94 7.23 -12.00
N ASP A 59 -12.68 6.10 -12.64
CA ASP A 59 -12.00 6.02 -13.95
C ASP A 59 -10.67 6.81 -14.01
N LEU A 60 -9.86 6.68 -12.96
CA LEU A 60 -8.59 7.41 -12.81
C LEU A 60 -7.53 6.97 -13.83
N TYR A 61 -7.53 5.69 -14.20
CA TYR A 61 -6.53 5.07 -15.06
C TYR A 61 -7.19 4.22 -16.14
N ALA A 62 -6.69 4.35 -17.37
CA ALA A 62 -7.27 3.67 -18.55
C ALA A 62 -7.20 2.14 -18.50
N ASP A 63 -6.30 1.57 -17.70
CA ASP A 63 -6.09 0.13 -17.51
C ASP A 63 -6.81 -0.45 -16.28
N ILE A 64 -7.66 0.34 -15.63
CA ILE A 64 -8.51 -0.09 -14.51
C ILE A 64 -9.95 0.32 -14.83
N VAL A 65 -10.85 -0.64 -14.91
CA VAL A 65 -12.24 -0.42 -15.31
C VAL A 65 -13.24 -0.39 -14.15
N GLY A 66 -12.78 -0.65 -12.93
CA GLY A 66 -13.56 -0.47 -11.69
C GLY A 66 -14.13 -1.75 -11.07
N HIS A 67 -14.07 -2.90 -11.74
CA HIS A 67 -14.53 -4.19 -11.19
C HIS A 67 -13.40 -5.10 -10.70
N GLU A 68 -12.16 -4.68 -10.87
CA GLU A 68 -11.00 -5.38 -10.33
C GLU A 68 -11.03 -5.34 -8.79
N THR A 69 -10.53 -6.41 -8.16
CA THR A 69 -10.48 -6.51 -6.69
C THR A 69 -9.68 -5.36 -6.04
N TYR A 70 -8.72 -4.81 -6.76
CA TYR A 70 -7.85 -3.71 -6.31
C TYR A 70 -8.35 -2.30 -6.71
N ALA A 71 -9.45 -2.17 -7.46
CA ALA A 71 -9.92 -0.85 -7.93
C ALA A 71 -10.19 0.12 -6.77
N GLY A 72 -10.85 -0.34 -5.72
CA GLY A 72 -11.11 0.46 -4.52
C GLY A 72 -9.84 0.83 -3.74
N THR A 73 -8.85 -0.05 -3.74
CA THR A 73 -7.51 0.21 -3.18
C THR A 73 -6.80 1.33 -3.95
N VAL A 74 -6.81 1.25 -5.28
CA VAL A 74 -6.20 2.28 -6.14
C VAL A 74 -6.88 3.63 -5.95
N GLN A 75 -8.21 3.66 -5.88
CA GLN A 75 -8.96 4.89 -5.61
C GLN A 75 -8.58 5.51 -4.27
N CYS A 76 -8.51 4.70 -3.22
CA CYS A 76 -8.09 5.14 -1.88
C CYS A 76 -6.66 5.69 -1.88
N ALA A 77 -5.73 4.97 -2.51
CA ALA A 77 -4.34 5.39 -2.60
C ALA A 77 -4.18 6.71 -3.38
N ALA A 78 -4.91 6.87 -4.48
CA ALA A 78 -4.91 8.10 -5.27
C ALA A 78 -5.44 9.30 -4.48
N GLN A 79 -6.52 9.13 -3.73
CA GLN A 79 -7.08 10.20 -2.89
C GLN A 79 -6.17 10.61 -1.73
N ASN A 80 -5.26 9.75 -1.33
CA ASN A 80 -4.29 10.02 -0.27
C ASN A 80 -2.88 10.35 -0.82
N ASP A 81 -2.75 10.64 -2.11
CA ASP A 81 -1.50 11.02 -2.78
C ASP A 81 -0.37 9.98 -2.59
N LEU A 82 -0.71 8.68 -2.53
CA LEU A 82 0.26 7.62 -2.31
C LEU A 82 0.86 7.07 -3.60
N ILE A 83 0.25 7.36 -4.77
CA ILE A 83 0.69 6.80 -6.05
C ILE A 83 1.78 7.68 -6.65
N PRO A 84 3.02 7.17 -6.82
CA PRO A 84 4.08 7.95 -7.45
C PRO A 84 3.71 8.33 -8.89
N ALA A 85 3.89 9.60 -9.25
CA ALA A 85 3.65 10.05 -10.63
C ALA A 85 4.49 9.26 -11.67
N ALA A 86 5.68 8.81 -11.27
CA ALA A 86 6.56 7.98 -12.11
C ALA A 86 5.98 6.59 -12.46
N TRP A 87 4.95 6.14 -11.73
CA TRP A 87 4.27 4.88 -12.04
C TRP A 87 3.24 5.02 -13.16
N VAL A 88 2.82 6.23 -13.45
CA VAL A 88 1.77 6.51 -14.43
C VAL A 88 2.41 6.87 -15.77
N ALA A 89 2.02 6.18 -16.83
CA ALA A 89 2.41 6.47 -18.19
C ALA A 89 1.20 6.31 -19.13
N ASP A 90 1.01 7.25 -20.02
CA ASP A 90 -0.11 7.25 -20.99
C ASP A 90 -1.49 7.06 -20.32
N GLY A 91 -1.69 7.64 -19.13
CA GLY A 91 -2.92 7.52 -18.36
C GLY A 91 -3.15 6.14 -17.75
N ARG A 92 -2.11 5.30 -17.66
CA ARG A 92 -2.17 3.93 -17.13
C ARG A 92 -1.30 3.77 -15.90
N LEU A 93 -1.77 2.99 -14.93
CA LEU A 93 -1.05 2.67 -13.70
C LEU A 93 -0.15 1.43 -13.83
N TYR A 94 -0.51 0.49 -14.69
CA TYR A 94 0.13 -0.83 -14.81
C TYR A 94 0.12 -1.60 -13.47
N PRO A 95 -1.06 -1.93 -12.92
CA PRO A 95 -1.21 -2.45 -11.55
C PRO A 95 -0.54 -3.80 -11.33
N GLN A 96 -0.32 -4.59 -12.39
CA GLN A 96 0.33 -5.90 -12.32
C GLN A 96 1.86 -5.84 -12.48
N ARG A 97 2.43 -4.66 -12.74
CA ARG A 97 3.88 -4.52 -12.80
C ARG A 97 4.49 -4.73 -11.42
N THR A 98 5.58 -5.49 -11.35
CA THR A 98 6.32 -5.75 -10.11
C THR A 98 7.08 -4.51 -9.63
N VAL A 99 7.34 -4.45 -8.33
CA VAL A 99 8.00 -3.31 -7.68
C VAL A 99 9.31 -3.74 -7.02
N THR A 100 10.26 -2.81 -6.96
CA THR A 100 11.45 -2.92 -6.12
C THR A 100 11.15 -2.45 -4.69
N ALA A 101 12.08 -2.67 -3.77
CA ALA A 101 11.98 -2.14 -2.42
C ALA A 101 11.88 -0.60 -2.42
N ALA A 102 12.67 0.09 -3.24
CA ALA A 102 12.58 1.54 -3.37
C ALA A 102 11.22 2.02 -3.88
N ASP A 103 10.62 1.31 -4.85
CA ASP A 103 9.28 1.60 -5.37
C ASP A 103 8.22 1.49 -4.26
N PHE A 104 8.28 0.41 -3.48
CA PHE A 104 7.35 0.21 -2.36
C PHE A 104 7.47 1.31 -1.30
N LEU A 105 8.69 1.70 -0.96
CA LEU A 105 8.94 2.78 0.00
C LEU A 105 8.45 4.13 -0.51
N ALA A 106 8.51 4.39 -1.81
CA ALA A 106 7.97 5.61 -2.41
C ALA A 106 6.45 5.74 -2.21
N VAL A 107 5.74 4.61 -2.05
CA VAL A 107 4.31 4.58 -1.71
C VAL A 107 4.07 4.70 -0.21
N LEU A 108 4.81 3.94 0.59
CA LEU A 108 4.56 3.78 2.02
C LEU A 108 5.02 4.98 2.87
N MET A 109 6.25 5.47 2.63
CA MET A 109 6.87 6.45 3.51
C MET A 109 6.22 7.84 3.51
N PRO A 110 5.70 8.37 2.39
CA PRO A 110 4.97 9.64 2.41
C PRO A 110 3.75 9.61 3.32
N GLY A 111 2.99 8.52 3.30
CA GLY A 111 1.85 8.32 4.20
C GLY A 111 2.27 8.19 5.66
N ALA A 112 3.38 7.50 5.94
CA ALA A 112 3.94 7.39 7.28
C ALA A 112 4.41 8.74 7.81
N ALA A 113 5.05 9.57 6.98
CA ALA A 113 5.48 10.93 7.33
C ALA A 113 4.30 11.83 7.73
N GLY A 114 3.12 11.61 7.16
CA GLY A 114 1.89 12.29 7.55
C GLY A 114 1.31 11.84 8.91
N ARG A 115 1.80 10.73 9.47
CA ARG A 115 1.32 10.16 10.73
C ARG A 115 2.25 10.41 11.91
N ARG A 116 3.55 10.44 11.68
CA ARG A 116 4.57 10.74 12.68
C ARG A 116 5.80 11.38 12.05
N PRO A 117 6.61 12.10 12.82
CA PRO A 117 7.93 12.52 12.35
C PRO A 117 8.79 11.32 11.97
N LEU A 118 9.45 11.40 10.82
CA LEU A 118 10.44 10.43 10.36
C LEU A 118 11.84 11.03 10.45
N ALA A 119 12.85 10.17 10.52
CA ALA A 119 14.24 10.58 10.47
C ALA A 119 14.55 11.34 9.16
N ALA A 120 15.51 12.24 9.21
CA ALA A 120 16.04 12.87 8.01
C ALA A 120 16.61 11.78 7.08
N PRO A 121 16.41 11.88 5.75
CA PRO A 121 16.82 10.84 4.84
C PRO A 121 18.34 10.67 4.81
N SER A 122 18.79 9.41 4.85
CA SER A 122 20.17 9.08 4.56
C SER A 122 20.50 9.37 3.09
N PRO A 123 21.71 9.85 2.76
CA PRO A 123 22.12 10.00 1.38
C PRO A 123 22.19 8.63 0.70
N LEU A 124 21.67 8.55 -0.53
CA LEU A 124 21.63 7.34 -1.31
C LEU A 124 22.31 7.53 -2.66
N PRO A 125 22.85 6.44 -3.26
CA PRO A 125 23.47 6.50 -4.59
C PRO A 125 22.43 6.81 -5.67
N ASP A 126 22.92 7.35 -6.80
CA ASP A 126 22.09 7.68 -7.97
C ASP A 126 21.48 6.48 -8.69
N THR A 127 21.88 5.26 -8.31
CA THR A 127 21.25 4.01 -8.76
C THR A 127 19.81 3.83 -8.25
N VAL A 128 19.45 4.51 -7.13
CA VAL A 128 18.06 4.54 -6.63
C VAL A 128 17.26 5.54 -7.46
N PRO A 129 16.09 5.17 -7.99
CA PRO A 129 15.26 6.09 -8.78
C PRO A 129 14.99 7.42 -8.05
N ALA A 130 15.12 8.53 -8.77
CA ALA A 130 15.03 9.87 -8.17
C ALA A 130 13.73 10.09 -7.40
N TYR A 131 12.60 9.61 -7.92
CA TYR A 131 11.28 9.75 -7.28
C TYR A 131 11.15 9.00 -5.95
N ALA A 132 11.95 7.94 -5.75
CA ALA A 132 11.93 7.09 -4.55
C ALA A 132 13.04 7.45 -3.55
N ARG A 133 14.03 8.24 -3.96
CA ARG A 133 15.28 8.44 -3.20
C ARG A 133 15.05 9.06 -1.83
N PHE A 134 14.18 10.04 -1.72
CA PHE A 134 13.85 10.68 -0.44
C PHE A 134 13.20 9.68 0.53
N ALA A 135 12.14 9.00 0.10
CA ALA A 135 11.41 8.02 0.88
C ALA A 135 12.28 6.83 1.29
N ALA A 136 13.08 6.30 0.35
CA ALA A 136 14.03 5.23 0.61
C ALA A 136 15.13 5.68 1.61
N GLY A 137 15.62 6.91 1.50
CA GLY A 137 16.59 7.48 2.44
C GLY A 137 16.03 7.59 3.85
N GLN A 138 14.77 7.96 4.00
CA GLN A 138 14.08 7.95 5.31
C GLN A 138 13.99 6.54 5.88
N ALA A 139 13.60 5.55 5.06
CA ALA A 139 13.48 4.16 5.50
C ALA A 139 14.84 3.57 5.94
N VAL A 140 15.93 3.93 5.26
CA VAL A 140 17.29 3.54 5.68
C VAL A 140 17.67 4.21 7.00
N ALA A 141 17.39 5.51 7.15
CA ALA A 141 17.65 6.23 8.40
C ALA A 141 16.84 5.70 9.59
N GLU A 142 15.61 5.24 9.33
CA GLU A 142 14.74 4.55 10.31
C GLU A 142 15.15 3.07 10.55
N GLN A 143 16.19 2.59 9.89
CA GLN A 143 16.67 1.21 9.99
C GLN A 143 15.63 0.16 9.58
N LEU A 144 14.71 0.51 8.70
CA LEU A 144 13.70 -0.39 8.18
C LEU A 144 14.25 -1.32 7.09
N ILE A 145 15.25 -0.86 6.36
CA ILE A 145 15.86 -1.58 5.25
C ILE A 145 17.33 -1.15 5.08
N SER A 146 18.15 -2.05 4.51
CA SER A 146 19.51 -1.72 4.09
C SER A 146 19.52 -0.99 2.75
N ALA A 147 20.44 -0.03 2.58
CA ALA A 147 20.63 0.68 1.32
C ALA A 147 20.93 -0.25 0.14
N ASP A 148 21.64 -1.35 0.38
CA ASP A 148 22.00 -2.33 -0.65
C ASP A 148 20.80 -3.12 -1.20
N SER A 149 19.69 -3.16 -0.47
CA SER A 149 18.49 -3.90 -0.85
C SER A 149 17.47 -3.08 -1.64
N LEU A 150 17.69 -1.78 -1.83
CA LEU A 150 16.70 -0.86 -2.38
C LEU A 150 16.29 -1.16 -3.83
N ASN A 151 17.24 -1.62 -4.65
CA ASN A 151 16.99 -1.95 -6.06
C ASN A 151 16.62 -3.43 -6.28
N THR A 152 16.47 -4.20 -5.21
CA THR A 152 16.02 -5.60 -5.29
C THR A 152 14.50 -5.69 -5.42
N PRO A 153 13.98 -6.71 -6.12
CA PRO A 153 12.55 -6.97 -6.13
C PRO A 153 12.01 -7.15 -4.71
N MET A 154 10.91 -6.48 -4.37
CA MET A 154 10.27 -6.61 -3.06
C MET A 154 9.35 -7.83 -3.06
N THR A 155 9.60 -8.79 -2.16
CA THR A 155 8.70 -9.93 -2.00
C THR A 155 7.49 -9.59 -1.12
N ARG A 156 6.43 -10.37 -1.23
CA ARG A 156 5.22 -10.22 -0.42
C ARG A 156 5.52 -10.29 1.07
N SER A 157 6.31 -11.27 1.50
CA SER A 157 6.68 -11.47 2.90
C SER A 157 7.59 -10.36 3.42
N ASP A 158 8.58 -9.91 2.64
CA ASP A 158 9.47 -8.82 3.05
C ASP A 158 8.72 -7.50 3.21
N ALA A 159 7.78 -7.22 2.32
CA ALA A 159 6.93 -6.03 2.40
C ALA A 159 6.03 -6.06 3.65
N ALA A 160 5.43 -7.20 3.96
CA ALA A 160 4.65 -7.39 5.18
C ALA A 160 5.50 -7.17 6.45
N ALA A 161 6.70 -7.75 6.49
CA ALA A 161 7.63 -7.57 7.60
C ALA A 161 8.05 -6.10 7.76
N LEU A 162 8.25 -5.38 6.67
CA LEU A 162 8.58 -3.95 6.70
C LEU A 162 7.41 -3.13 7.26
N CYS A 163 6.18 -3.41 6.84
CA CYS A 163 4.99 -2.75 7.37
C CYS A 163 4.83 -2.94 8.89
N ARG A 164 5.10 -4.15 9.40
CA ARG A 164 5.05 -4.43 10.86
C ARG A 164 6.09 -3.62 11.64
N ARG A 165 7.28 -3.41 11.08
CA ARG A 165 8.35 -2.63 11.73
C ARG A 165 8.13 -1.12 11.70
N LEU A 166 7.27 -0.63 10.81
CA LEU A 166 7.10 0.80 10.59
C LEU A 166 6.44 1.53 11.78
N HIS A 167 5.66 0.86 12.61
CA HIS A 167 4.99 1.41 13.81
C HIS A 167 4.34 2.80 13.61
N ILE A 168 3.14 2.82 12.99
CA ILE A 168 2.32 4.02 12.78
C ILE A 168 0.89 3.86 13.26
#